data_ad9fbf2f698853faedf3e1df52bbeee5
#
_entry.id   ad9fbf2f698853faedf3e1df52bbeee5
#
_cell.length_a   1.000
_cell.length_b   1.000
_cell.length_c   1.000
_cell.angle_alpha   90.00
_cell.angle_beta   90.00
_cell.angle_gamma   90.00
#
_symmetry.space_group_name_H-M   'P 1'
#
loop_
_entity.id
_entity.type
_entity.pdbx_description
1 polymer ?
#
loop_
_entity_poly.entity_id
_entity_poly.type
_entity_poly.pdbx_seq_one_letter_code
_entity_poly.pdbx_strand_id
1 'polypeptide(L)'
;MTEEGYPLEAIILVTTKLGELWKVAEEAKKIEGVQFAKPVAGRFDVVVHAKTNRLSWVIARIHSIKGVANTESLITLEAKFE
;
A
#
# COMPACT_ATOMS: atom_id res chain seq x y z
N MET A 1 12.17 -8.64 -21.14
CA MET A 1 11.06 -9.08 -20.38
C MET A 1 10.31 -7.89 -19.84
N THR A 2 9.12 -8.03 -19.73
CA THR A 2 8.32 -6.97 -19.24
C THR A 2 7.80 -7.36 -17.89
N GLU A 3 7.35 -6.40 -17.20
CA GLU A 3 6.87 -6.64 -15.87
C GLU A 3 5.42 -6.97 -15.84
N GLU A 4 4.76 -6.94 -16.97
CA GLU A 4 3.33 -7.16 -16.92
C GLU A 4 2.97 -8.49 -16.35
N GLY A 5 3.80 -9.48 -16.55
CA GLY A 5 3.48 -10.78 -16.07
C GLY A 5 3.93 -11.06 -14.66
N TYR A 6 4.55 -10.09 -14.02
CA TYR A 6 5.16 -10.33 -12.70
C TYR A 6 4.74 -9.25 -11.75
N PRO A 7 3.62 -9.43 -11.09
CA PRO A 7 3.20 -8.41 -10.14
C PRO A 7 4.22 -8.29 -9.02
N LEU A 8 4.42 -7.08 -8.60
CA LEU A 8 5.22 -6.80 -7.43
C LEU A 8 4.33 -6.89 -6.21
N GLU A 9 4.92 -7.30 -5.13
CA GLU A 9 4.21 -7.36 -3.86
C GLU A 9 4.87 -6.39 -2.91
N ALA A 10 4.06 -5.59 -2.25
CA ALA A 10 4.59 -4.55 -1.39
C ALA A 10 3.74 -4.39 -0.16
N ILE A 11 4.40 -4.01 0.91
CA ILE A 11 3.73 -3.57 2.13
C ILE A 11 3.92 -2.06 2.18
N ILE A 12 2.83 -1.34 2.23
CA ILE A 12 2.88 0.11 2.27
C ILE A 12 2.40 0.56 3.63
N LEU A 13 3.27 1.24 4.35
CA LEU A 13 3.01 1.69 5.70
C LEU A 13 2.63 3.15 5.63
N VAL A 14 1.46 3.46 6.16
CA VAL A 14 0.85 4.77 5.96
C VAL A 14 0.71 5.45 7.30
N THR A 15 1.13 6.72 7.36
CA THR A 15 0.78 7.57 8.50
C THR A 15 -0.33 8.49 8.06
N THR A 16 -1.26 8.72 8.96
CA THR A 16 -2.44 9.52 8.65
C THR A 16 -2.50 10.71 9.56
N LYS A 17 -3.24 11.71 9.13
CA LYS A 17 -3.53 12.84 9.98
C LYS A 17 -4.49 12.41 11.07
N LEU A 18 -4.50 13.18 12.14
CA LEU A 18 -5.28 12.83 13.30
C LEU A 18 -6.74 12.62 12.93
N GLY A 19 -7.28 11.50 13.36
CA GLY A 19 -8.68 11.20 13.16
C GLY A 19 -9.03 10.61 11.80
N GLU A 20 -8.04 10.40 10.93
CA GLU A 20 -8.34 9.97 9.57
C GLU A 20 -8.02 8.51 9.30
N LEU A 21 -7.53 7.79 10.27
CA LEU A 21 -6.97 6.48 9.98
C LEU A 21 -8.02 5.48 9.48
N TRP A 22 -9.21 5.50 10.06
CA TRP A 22 -10.24 4.54 9.62
C TRP A 22 -10.70 4.83 8.20
N LYS A 23 -10.85 6.10 7.89
CA LYS A 23 -11.26 6.50 6.57
C LYS A 23 -10.19 6.17 5.54
N VAL A 24 -8.93 6.40 5.87
CA VAL A 24 -7.84 6.10 4.96
C VAL A 24 -7.81 4.60 4.68
N ALA A 25 -7.97 3.77 5.73
CA ALA A 25 -7.97 2.33 5.53
C ALA A 25 -9.10 1.91 4.59
N GLU A 26 -10.27 2.49 4.79
CA GLU A 26 -11.40 2.15 3.94
C GLU A 26 -11.18 2.56 2.49
N GLU A 27 -10.63 3.74 2.28
CA GLU A 27 -10.40 4.20 0.92
C GLU A 27 -9.31 3.40 0.24
N ALA A 28 -8.27 3.03 0.98
CA ALA A 28 -7.18 2.27 0.41
C ALA A 28 -7.64 0.89 -0.07
N LYS A 29 -8.60 0.29 0.62
CA LYS A 29 -9.11 -1.01 0.22
C LYS A 29 -9.69 -1.00 -1.18
N LYS A 30 -10.16 0.13 -1.64
CA LYS A 30 -10.85 0.21 -2.92
C LYS A 30 -9.90 0.33 -4.10
N ILE A 31 -8.63 0.50 -3.86
CA ILE A 31 -7.67 0.67 -4.92
C ILE A 31 -7.36 -0.68 -5.54
N GLU A 32 -7.43 -0.74 -6.85
CA GLU A 32 -7.13 -1.98 -7.56
C GLU A 32 -5.70 -2.39 -7.28
N GLY A 33 -5.47 -3.65 -6.92
CA GLY A 33 -4.16 -4.14 -6.57
C GLY A 33 -3.94 -4.24 -5.08
N VAL A 34 -4.78 -3.60 -4.28
CA VAL A 34 -4.67 -3.67 -2.84
C VAL A 34 -5.37 -4.94 -2.36
N GLN A 35 -4.62 -5.77 -1.65
CA GLN A 35 -5.15 -7.02 -1.12
C GLN A 35 -5.85 -6.80 0.20
N PHE A 36 -5.28 -5.96 1.04
CA PHE A 36 -5.95 -5.52 2.24
C PHE A 36 -5.36 -4.20 2.70
N ALA A 37 -6.11 -3.50 3.51
CA ALA A 37 -5.67 -2.29 4.16
C ALA A 37 -6.29 -2.30 5.54
N LYS A 38 -5.46 -2.25 6.56
CA LYS A 38 -5.91 -2.41 7.93
C LYS A 38 -5.33 -1.33 8.81
N PRO A 39 -6.14 -0.77 9.70
CA PRO A 39 -5.58 0.14 10.71
C PRO A 39 -4.73 -0.66 11.68
N VAL A 40 -3.66 -0.04 12.13
CA VAL A 40 -2.74 -0.67 13.07
C VAL A 40 -2.38 0.35 14.11
N ALA A 41 -1.81 -0.12 15.21
CA ALA A 41 -1.30 0.75 16.25
C ALA A 41 0.21 0.62 16.28
N GLY A 42 0.90 1.75 16.38
CA GLY A 42 2.34 1.75 16.41
C GLY A 42 2.87 2.97 15.71
N ARG A 43 4.01 2.82 15.06
CA ARG A 43 4.63 3.94 14.35
C ARG A 43 3.86 4.36 13.13
N PHE A 44 3.05 3.48 12.60
CA PHE A 44 2.24 3.75 11.43
C PHE A 44 0.79 3.55 11.80
N ASP A 45 -0.09 4.04 10.95
CA ASP A 45 -1.52 4.02 11.24
C ASP A 45 -2.28 3.00 10.40
N VAL A 46 -1.82 2.76 9.18
CA VAL A 46 -2.49 1.81 8.29
C VAL A 46 -1.42 0.99 7.59
N VAL A 47 -1.66 -0.31 7.51
CA VAL A 47 -0.80 -1.18 6.72
C VAL A 47 -1.59 -1.62 5.50
N VAL A 48 -0.98 -1.48 4.34
CA VAL A 48 -1.59 -1.84 3.07
C VAL A 48 -0.73 -2.93 2.44
N HIS A 49 -1.38 -3.99 2.00
CA HIS A 49 -0.69 -5.02 1.25
C HIS A 49 -1.17 -4.93 -0.19
N ALA A 50 -0.25 -4.72 -1.10
CA ALA A 50 -0.59 -4.56 -2.51
C ALA A 50 0.15 -5.59 -3.33
N LYS A 51 -0.51 -6.08 -4.35
CA LYS A 51 0.09 -6.99 -5.31
C LYS A 51 -0.33 -6.51 -6.68
N THR A 52 0.63 -5.98 -7.43
CA THR A 52 0.28 -5.27 -8.64
C THR A 52 1.51 -5.12 -9.52
N ASN A 53 1.29 -5.03 -10.82
CA ASN A 53 2.37 -4.67 -11.73
C ASN A 53 2.37 -3.17 -12.00
N ARG A 54 1.59 -2.41 -11.22
CA ARG A 54 1.52 -0.95 -11.35
C ARG A 54 1.72 -0.32 -9.98
N LEU A 55 2.82 -0.68 -9.34
CA LEU A 55 3.02 -0.26 -7.96
C LEU A 55 3.10 1.24 -7.80
N SER A 56 3.77 1.93 -8.74
CA SER A 56 3.84 3.39 -8.65
C SER A 56 2.46 4.01 -8.67
N TRP A 57 1.58 3.45 -9.49
CA TRP A 57 0.22 3.96 -9.59
C TRP A 57 -0.52 3.73 -8.27
N VAL A 58 -0.35 2.54 -7.68
CA VAL A 58 -1.02 2.26 -6.40
C VAL A 58 -0.53 3.21 -5.32
N ILE A 59 0.77 3.43 -5.26
CA ILE A 59 1.33 4.35 -4.26
C ILE A 59 0.79 5.76 -4.48
N ALA A 60 0.73 6.20 -5.73
CA ALA A 60 0.20 7.52 -6.02
C ALA A 60 -1.27 7.63 -5.62
N ARG A 61 -2.04 6.57 -5.84
CA ARG A 61 -3.44 6.57 -5.42
C ARG A 61 -3.57 6.67 -3.92
N ILE A 62 -2.72 5.96 -3.19
CA ILE A 62 -2.77 6.04 -1.74
C ILE A 62 -2.43 7.46 -1.28
N HIS A 63 -1.42 8.06 -1.88
CA HIS A 63 -1.06 9.43 -1.53
C HIS A 63 -2.17 10.43 -1.81
N SER A 64 -3.04 10.13 -2.76
CA SER A 64 -4.12 11.04 -3.09
C SER A 64 -5.30 10.93 -2.14
N ILE A 65 -5.30 9.97 -1.23
CA ILE A 65 -6.39 9.84 -0.27
C ILE A 65 -6.27 10.96 0.75
N LYS A 66 -7.38 11.66 0.96
CA LYS A 66 -7.39 12.71 1.96
C LYS A 66 -7.12 12.11 3.32
N GLY A 67 -6.21 12.70 4.04
CA GLY A 67 -5.86 12.22 5.37
C GLY A 67 -4.54 11.47 5.42
N VAL A 68 -3.97 11.12 4.28
CA VAL A 68 -2.66 10.48 4.26
C VAL A 68 -1.60 11.55 4.47
N ALA A 69 -0.74 11.31 5.46
CA ALA A 69 0.35 12.24 5.73
C ALA A 69 1.64 11.77 5.08
N ASN A 70 1.89 10.47 5.08
CA ASN A 70 3.13 9.96 4.54
C ASN A 70 3.01 8.47 4.31
N THR A 71 3.87 7.93 3.46
CA THR A 71 3.92 6.50 3.22
C THR A 71 5.35 6.03 3.17
N GLU A 72 5.52 4.77 3.49
CA GLU A 72 6.81 4.11 3.34
C GLU A 72 6.53 2.76 2.72
N SER A 73 7.20 2.45 1.62
CA SER A 73 6.92 1.21 0.90
C SER A 73 8.04 0.23 1.05
N LEU A 74 7.66 -1.01 1.35
CA LEU A 74 8.59 -2.12 1.44
C LEU A 74 8.21 -3.10 0.36
N ILE A 75 9.08 -3.27 -0.60
CA ILE A 75 8.81 -4.19 -1.70
C ILE A 75 9.42 -5.53 -1.34
N THR A 76 8.63 -6.58 -1.40
CA THR A 76 9.15 -7.89 -1.04
C THR A 76 10.11 -8.35 -2.10
N LEU A 77 11.16 -8.97 -1.65
CA LEU A 77 12.13 -9.59 -2.54
C LEU A 77 11.85 -11.06 -2.55
N GLU A 78 11.68 -11.57 -3.74
CA GLU A 78 11.41 -12.97 -3.88
C GLU A 78 12.55 -13.58 -4.63
N ALA A 79 13.22 -14.47 -3.97
CA ALA A 79 14.32 -15.17 -4.63
C ALA A 79 13.85 -16.58 -4.89
N LYS A 80 13.95 -16.97 -6.14
CA LYS A 80 13.62 -18.32 -6.52
C LYS A 80 14.86 -19.02 -6.88
N PHE A 81 15.23 -19.94 -6.07
CA PHE A 81 16.41 -20.74 -6.32
C PHE A 81 15.95 -22.15 -6.57
N GLU A 82 15.97 -22.49 -7.79
CA GLU A 82 15.50 -23.81 -8.18
C GLU A 82 16.59 -24.81 -8.23
#